data_1964efa0c8d8fd6534c580878894fc69
#
_entry.id   1964efa0c8d8fd6534c580878894fc69
#
_cell.length_a   1.000
_cell.length_b   1.000
_cell.length_c   1.000
_cell.angle_alpha   90.00
_cell.angle_beta   90.00
_cell.angle_gamma   90.00
#
_symmetry.space_group_name_H-M   'P 1'
#
loop_
_entity.id
_entity.type
_entity.pdbx_description
1 polymer ?
#
loop_
_entity_poly.entity_id
_entity_poly.type
_entity_poly.pdbx_seq_one_letter_code
_entity_poly.pdbx_strand_id
1 'polypeptide(L)'
;CNGDWFISSAPAEYNTADSLGITMMSYPKISSDSPMTYNKATGTNLGINANSPNKDLAMEFVKLTNSPSASMTFAGYGQIPANLAAVDMAALAASPNLLFNDGIKMLATEGRNTNIYYSQAEPMKHLYDGIMEMFLGVTTVDEVIEKMNKETGYSG
;
A
#
# COMPACT_ATOMS: atom_id res chain seq x y z
N CYS A 1 -2.90 12.34 1.11
CA CYS A 1 -3.11 11.00 0.56
C CYS A 1 -2.48 9.98 1.49
N ASN A 2 -3.24 8.98 1.92
CA ASN A 2 -2.79 7.93 2.83
C ASN A 2 -3.16 6.56 2.25
N GLY A 3 -2.56 5.49 2.80
CA GLY A 3 -2.90 4.12 2.44
C GLY A 3 -4.05 3.56 3.29
N ASP A 4 -4.45 2.33 3.00
CA ASP A 4 -5.46 1.55 3.73
C ASP A 4 -5.16 1.41 5.24
N TRP A 5 -3.88 1.41 5.61
CA TRP A 5 -3.41 1.36 6.99
C TRP A 5 -3.85 2.56 7.84
N PHE A 6 -4.24 3.68 7.22
CA PHE A 6 -4.68 4.87 7.94
C PHE A 6 -5.91 4.57 8.81
N ILE A 7 -6.86 3.82 8.30
CA ILE A 7 -8.08 3.48 9.04
C ILE A 7 -7.80 2.57 10.23
N SER A 8 -6.92 1.58 10.06
CA SER A 8 -6.55 0.69 11.18
C SER A 8 -5.79 1.40 12.29
N SER A 9 -5.21 2.56 11.99
CA SER A 9 -4.46 3.40 12.93
C SER A 9 -5.30 4.55 13.52
N ALA A 10 -6.49 4.80 12.97
CA ALA A 10 -7.36 5.84 13.46
C ALA A 10 -8.03 5.43 14.78
N PRO A 11 -8.32 6.38 15.69
CA PRO A 11 -9.15 6.11 16.85
C PRO A 11 -10.50 5.50 16.46
N ALA A 12 -11.07 4.67 17.34
CA ALA A 12 -12.29 3.90 17.05
C ALA A 12 -13.49 4.76 16.60
N GLU A 13 -13.60 5.97 17.13
CA GLU A 13 -14.61 6.94 16.74
C GLU A 13 -14.47 7.46 15.31
N TYR A 14 -13.30 7.33 14.71
CA TYR A 14 -13.01 7.75 13.34
C TYR A 14 -12.77 6.56 12.39
N ASN A 15 -13.00 5.35 12.86
CA ASN A 15 -12.68 4.11 12.14
C ASN A 15 -13.76 3.70 11.13
N THR A 16 -14.56 4.63 10.66
CA THR A 16 -15.51 4.39 9.57
C THR A 16 -15.31 5.39 8.45
N ALA A 17 -15.41 4.93 7.20
CA ALA A 17 -15.36 5.81 6.05
C ALA A 17 -16.42 6.91 6.11
N ASP A 18 -17.61 6.58 6.62
CA ASP A 18 -18.72 7.52 6.77
C ASP A 18 -18.40 8.64 7.74
N SER A 19 -17.76 8.35 8.87
CA SER A 19 -17.43 9.37 9.88
C SER A 19 -16.39 10.38 9.40
N LEU A 20 -15.50 9.95 8.50
CA LEU A 20 -14.43 10.80 7.93
C LEU A 20 -14.78 11.36 6.56
N GLY A 21 -15.83 10.85 5.90
CA GLY A 21 -16.18 11.23 4.53
C GLY A 21 -15.05 10.92 3.52
N ILE A 22 -14.28 9.85 3.75
CA ILE A 22 -13.15 9.45 2.89
C ILE A 22 -13.49 8.21 2.08
N THR A 23 -12.85 8.09 0.94
CA THR A 23 -12.93 6.90 0.07
C THR A 23 -11.55 6.58 -0.50
N MET A 24 -11.37 5.35 -0.95
CA MET A 24 -10.17 4.96 -1.68
C MET A 24 -10.33 5.24 -3.16
N MET A 25 -9.26 5.74 -3.78
CA MET A 25 -9.20 5.97 -5.21
C MET A 25 -7.82 5.58 -5.75
N SER A 26 -7.78 5.18 -7.02
CA SER A 26 -6.53 5.05 -7.75
C SER A 26 -5.89 6.41 -8.00
N TYR A 27 -4.60 6.41 -8.35
CA TYR A 27 -3.97 7.67 -8.78
C TYR A 27 -4.69 8.25 -9.99
N PRO A 28 -4.82 9.59 -10.06
CA PRO A 28 -5.38 10.25 -11.24
C PRO A 28 -4.61 9.85 -12.50
N LYS A 29 -5.33 9.65 -13.59
CA LYS A 29 -4.71 9.43 -14.89
C LYS A 29 -4.03 10.71 -15.39
N ILE A 30 -2.85 10.58 -15.98
CA ILE A 30 -2.14 11.69 -16.61
C ILE A 30 -2.85 12.10 -17.92
N SER A 31 -3.42 11.10 -18.63
CA SER A 31 -4.23 11.29 -19.85
C SER A 31 -5.35 10.25 -19.90
N SER A 32 -6.32 10.42 -20.79
CA SER A 32 -7.40 9.44 -21.01
C SER A 32 -6.85 8.04 -21.31
N ASP A 33 -5.75 7.97 -22.04
CA ASP A 33 -5.15 6.72 -22.51
C ASP A 33 -4.17 6.09 -21.51
N SER A 34 -3.84 6.83 -20.44
CA SER A 34 -2.99 6.30 -19.38
C SER A 34 -3.70 5.18 -18.62
N PRO A 35 -2.98 4.09 -18.28
CA PRO A 35 -3.56 3.05 -17.45
C PRO A 35 -3.88 3.61 -16.06
N MET A 36 -4.89 3.03 -15.43
CA MET A 36 -5.16 3.28 -14.02
C MET A 36 -4.00 2.71 -13.19
N THR A 37 -3.50 3.45 -12.21
CA THR A 37 -2.38 3.02 -11.38
C THR A 37 -2.75 3.10 -9.90
N TYR A 38 -2.20 2.19 -9.12
CA TYR A 38 -2.29 2.18 -7.67
C TYR A 38 -0.96 1.70 -7.09
N ASN A 39 -0.68 2.05 -5.86
CA ASN A 39 0.49 1.54 -5.16
C ASN A 39 0.06 0.39 -4.26
N LYS A 40 0.55 -0.81 -4.57
CA LYS A 40 0.42 -2.00 -3.73
C LYS A 40 1.80 -2.34 -3.19
N ALA A 41 2.03 -2.03 -1.94
CA ALA A 41 3.23 -2.44 -1.23
C ALA A 41 2.93 -3.64 -0.33
N THR A 42 3.91 -4.52 -0.17
CA THR A 42 3.89 -5.45 0.95
C THR A 42 4.08 -4.65 2.23
N GLY A 43 3.08 -4.61 3.09
CA GLY A 43 3.14 -3.86 4.34
C GLY A 43 4.12 -4.48 5.32
N THR A 44 3.66 -5.43 6.13
CA THR A 44 4.48 -6.12 7.11
C THR A 44 4.98 -7.44 6.55
N ASN A 45 6.29 -7.65 6.57
CA ASN A 45 6.93 -8.91 6.21
C ASN A 45 7.42 -9.61 7.48
N LEU A 46 7.19 -10.91 7.57
CA LEU A 46 7.72 -11.74 8.66
C LEU A 46 8.93 -12.51 8.15
N GLY A 47 10.06 -12.33 8.83
CA GLY A 47 11.28 -13.09 8.57
C GLY A 47 11.62 -14.00 9.75
N ILE A 48 12.18 -15.17 9.45
CA ILE A 48 12.69 -16.09 10.46
C ILE A 48 14.20 -15.90 10.58
N ASN A 49 14.67 -15.59 11.78
CA ASN A 49 16.11 -15.47 12.03
C ASN A 49 16.81 -16.82 11.74
N ALA A 50 17.79 -16.79 10.83
CA ALA A 50 18.52 -17.98 10.40
C ALA A 50 19.27 -18.68 11.56
N ASN A 51 19.59 -17.96 12.62
CA ASN A 51 20.30 -18.48 13.82
C ASN A 51 19.33 -18.81 14.98
N SER A 52 18.00 -18.72 14.79
CA SER A 52 17.06 -19.09 15.84
C SER A 52 17.15 -20.58 16.18
N PRO A 53 17.18 -20.95 17.46
CA PRO A 53 17.07 -22.34 17.87
C PRO A 53 15.63 -22.90 17.69
N ASN A 54 14.63 -22.04 17.48
CA ASN A 54 13.21 -22.39 17.40
C ASN A 54 12.62 -22.11 16.01
N LYS A 55 13.33 -22.44 14.93
CA LYS A 55 12.90 -22.13 13.56
C LYS A 55 11.56 -22.77 13.19
N ASP A 56 11.34 -24.02 13.65
CA ASP A 56 10.11 -24.73 13.36
C ASP A 56 8.89 -24.04 14.00
N LEU A 57 9.03 -23.60 15.25
CA LEU A 57 8.00 -22.84 15.94
C LEU A 57 7.74 -21.49 15.26
N ALA A 58 8.80 -20.81 14.84
CA ALA A 58 8.68 -19.57 14.09
C ALA A 58 7.96 -19.78 12.73
N MET A 59 8.22 -20.90 12.06
CA MET A 59 7.53 -21.27 10.83
C MET A 59 6.04 -21.54 11.08
N GLU A 60 5.68 -22.22 12.16
CA GLU A 60 4.29 -22.41 12.54
C GLU A 60 3.57 -21.08 12.83
N PHE A 61 4.26 -20.13 13.46
CA PHE A 61 3.71 -18.78 13.63
C PHE A 61 3.46 -18.07 12.29
N VAL A 62 4.41 -18.13 11.35
CA VAL A 62 4.22 -17.58 10.00
C VAL A 62 3.03 -18.24 9.27
N LYS A 63 2.88 -19.55 9.39
CA LYS A 63 1.70 -20.24 8.83
C LYS A 63 0.39 -19.78 9.46
N LEU A 64 0.38 -19.61 10.79
CA LEU A 64 -0.78 -19.11 11.52
C LEU A 64 -1.22 -17.74 11.05
N THR A 65 -0.29 -16.82 10.83
CA THR A 65 -0.60 -15.44 10.33
C THR A 65 -1.19 -15.42 8.92
N ASN A 66 -1.03 -16.51 8.14
CA ASN A 66 -1.63 -16.70 6.82
C ASN A 66 -2.84 -17.65 6.83
N SER A 67 -3.31 -18.06 8.00
CA SER A 67 -4.48 -18.91 8.15
C SER A 67 -5.77 -18.17 7.76
N PRO A 68 -6.86 -18.88 7.43
CA PRO A 68 -8.15 -18.26 7.16
C PRO A 68 -8.65 -17.36 8.29
N SER A 69 -8.51 -17.78 9.55
CA SER A 69 -8.95 -17.00 10.70
C SER A 69 -8.15 -15.71 10.87
N ALA A 70 -6.83 -15.76 10.69
CA ALA A 70 -5.99 -14.57 10.73
C ALA A 70 -6.30 -13.63 9.56
N SER A 71 -6.50 -14.16 8.36
CA SER A 71 -6.89 -13.39 7.19
C SER A 71 -8.22 -12.65 7.39
N MET A 72 -9.23 -13.32 7.97
CA MET A 72 -10.50 -12.70 8.33
C MET A 72 -10.33 -11.62 9.40
N THR A 73 -9.47 -11.84 10.38
CA THR A 73 -9.17 -10.85 11.42
C THR A 73 -8.54 -9.58 10.82
N PHE A 74 -7.51 -9.72 9.99
CA PHE A 74 -6.89 -8.59 9.30
C PHE A 74 -7.89 -7.82 8.43
N ALA A 75 -8.70 -8.55 7.66
CA ALA A 75 -9.72 -7.95 6.82
C ALA A 75 -10.78 -7.18 7.64
N GLY A 76 -11.17 -7.70 8.81
CA GLY A 76 -12.07 -7.01 9.74
C GLY A 76 -11.51 -5.70 10.28
N TYR A 77 -10.18 -5.57 10.36
CA TYR A 77 -9.50 -4.31 10.69
C TYR A 77 -9.22 -3.41 9.46
N GLY A 78 -9.73 -3.78 8.29
CA GLY A 78 -9.55 -2.99 7.06
C GLY A 78 -8.22 -3.20 6.36
N GLN A 79 -7.42 -4.17 6.80
CA GLN A 79 -6.15 -4.50 6.15
C GLN A 79 -6.37 -5.60 5.08
N ILE A 80 -5.70 -5.47 3.96
CA ILE A 80 -5.75 -6.47 2.89
C ILE A 80 -4.77 -7.60 3.25
N PRO A 81 -5.27 -8.82 3.58
CA PRO A 81 -4.41 -9.92 3.98
C PRO A 81 -3.65 -10.50 2.79
N ALA A 82 -2.48 -11.09 3.05
CA ALA A 82 -1.69 -11.76 2.02
C ALA A 82 -2.45 -12.96 1.40
N ASN A 83 -3.20 -13.70 2.21
CA ASN A 83 -4.04 -14.82 1.75
C ASN A 83 -5.48 -14.32 1.51
N LEU A 84 -5.67 -13.56 0.45
CA LEU A 84 -6.98 -13.01 0.09
C LEU A 84 -8.01 -14.10 -0.26
N ALA A 85 -7.55 -15.23 -0.79
CA ALA A 85 -8.44 -16.35 -1.14
C ALA A 85 -9.09 -17.02 0.10
N ALA A 86 -8.54 -16.82 1.29
CA ALA A 86 -9.08 -17.32 2.54
C ALA A 86 -10.11 -16.37 3.19
N VAL A 87 -10.39 -15.22 2.56
CA VAL A 87 -11.30 -14.20 3.09
C VAL A 87 -12.72 -14.49 2.62
N ASP A 88 -13.65 -14.58 3.56
CA ASP A 88 -15.08 -14.60 3.25
C ASP A 88 -15.55 -13.20 2.87
N MET A 89 -15.58 -12.93 1.58
CA MET A 89 -15.98 -11.65 1.03
C MET A 89 -17.44 -11.31 1.30
N ALA A 90 -18.32 -12.31 1.46
CA ALA A 90 -19.73 -12.08 1.78
C ALA A 90 -19.90 -11.61 3.23
N ALA A 91 -19.15 -12.23 4.16
CA ALA A 91 -19.13 -11.77 5.55
C ALA A 91 -18.56 -10.35 5.69
N LEU A 92 -17.56 -10.00 4.90
CA LEU A 92 -16.96 -8.65 4.91
C LEU A 92 -17.81 -7.60 4.21
N ALA A 93 -18.62 -7.98 3.22
CA ALA A 93 -19.56 -7.05 2.57
C ALA A 93 -20.58 -6.47 3.56
N ALA A 94 -20.87 -7.19 4.65
CA ALA A 94 -21.69 -6.72 5.77
C ALA A 94 -20.87 -5.92 6.80
N SER A 95 -19.54 -5.81 6.64
CA SER A 95 -18.69 -5.05 7.54
C SER A 95 -18.88 -3.54 7.32
N PRO A 96 -18.91 -2.75 8.39
CA PRO A 96 -18.92 -1.29 8.28
C PRO A 96 -17.61 -0.70 7.73
N ASN A 97 -16.58 -1.51 7.54
CA ASN A 97 -15.31 -1.03 6.98
C ASN A 97 -15.36 -0.92 5.45
N LEU A 98 -15.99 0.16 4.98
CA LEU A 98 -16.18 0.45 3.56
C LEU A 98 -14.84 0.59 2.80
N LEU A 99 -13.78 1.07 3.44
CA LEU A 99 -12.47 1.25 2.79
C LEU A 99 -11.81 -0.06 2.42
N PHE A 100 -12.01 -1.12 3.19
CA PHE A 100 -11.55 -2.45 2.80
C PHE A 100 -12.23 -2.89 1.50
N ASN A 101 -13.55 -2.73 1.42
CA ASN A 101 -14.31 -3.09 0.22
C ASN A 101 -13.87 -2.28 -1.02
N ASP A 102 -13.62 -0.99 -0.85
CA ASP A 102 -13.11 -0.14 -1.92
C ASP A 102 -11.69 -0.54 -2.34
N GLY A 103 -10.83 -0.88 -1.39
CA GLY A 103 -9.49 -1.40 -1.67
C GLY A 103 -9.52 -2.71 -2.46
N ILE A 104 -10.41 -3.64 -2.10
CA ILE A 104 -10.59 -4.90 -2.84
C ILE A 104 -11.11 -4.64 -4.27
N LYS A 105 -12.10 -3.75 -4.43
CA LYS A 105 -12.59 -3.36 -5.77
C LYS A 105 -11.49 -2.77 -6.62
N MET A 106 -10.66 -1.90 -6.02
CA MET A 106 -9.52 -1.28 -6.70
C MET A 106 -8.48 -2.31 -7.14
N LEU A 107 -8.19 -3.33 -6.31
CA LEU A 107 -7.28 -4.42 -6.67
C LEU A 107 -7.82 -5.33 -7.78
N ALA A 108 -9.15 -5.44 -7.89
CA ALA A 108 -9.81 -6.22 -8.94
C ALA A 108 -9.91 -5.45 -10.27
N THR A 109 -9.62 -4.15 -10.29
CA THR A 109 -9.57 -3.37 -11.53
C THR A 109 -8.30 -3.66 -12.32
N GLU A 110 -8.31 -3.44 -13.64
CA GLU A 110 -7.16 -3.61 -14.54
C GLU A 110 -6.09 -2.51 -14.34
N GLY A 111 -5.79 -2.17 -13.10
CA GLY A 111 -4.78 -1.18 -12.75
C GLY A 111 -3.37 -1.78 -12.70
N ARG A 112 -2.38 -0.98 -13.00
CA ARG A 112 -0.98 -1.36 -12.81
C ARG A 112 -0.52 -1.01 -11.41
N ASN A 113 0.13 -1.97 -10.77
CA ASN A 113 0.83 -1.72 -9.52
C ASN A 113 2.13 -0.94 -9.80
N THR A 114 2.22 0.26 -9.23
CA THR A 114 3.42 1.08 -9.26
C THR A 114 4.15 0.99 -7.92
N ASN A 115 4.74 -0.15 -7.63
CA ASN A 115 5.50 -0.29 -6.39
C ASN A 115 6.88 0.38 -6.53
N ILE A 116 6.94 1.68 -6.27
CA ILE A 116 8.14 2.49 -6.37
C ILE A 116 9.01 2.36 -5.11
N TYR A 117 8.42 2.01 -3.97
CA TYR A 117 9.06 2.17 -2.66
C TYR A 117 10.24 1.25 -2.38
N TYR A 118 10.37 0.13 -3.08
CA TYR A 118 11.34 -0.91 -2.71
C TYR A 118 12.41 -1.19 -3.75
N SER A 119 12.31 -0.58 -4.92
CA SER A 119 13.25 -0.92 -5.98
C SER A 119 14.57 -0.19 -5.92
N GLN A 120 14.59 1.05 -5.38
CA GLN A 120 15.82 1.85 -5.38
C GLN A 120 15.75 2.96 -4.32
N ALA A 121 16.55 2.85 -3.26
CA ALA A 121 16.55 3.81 -2.15
C ALA A 121 17.08 5.19 -2.56
N GLU A 122 18.12 5.26 -3.38
CA GLU A 122 18.73 6.52 -3.81
C GLU A 122 17.82 7.37 -4.71
N PRO A 123 17.19 6.85 -5.77
CA PRO A 123 16.24 7.62 -6.55
C PRO A 123 15.08 8.17 -5.73
N MET A 124 14.58 7.41 -4.77
CA MET A 124 13.50 7.89 -3.90
C MET A 124 13.96 9.03 -3.00
N LYS A 125 15.20 8.98 -2.49
CA LYS A 125 15.77 10.10 -1.73
C LYS A 125 15.82 11.37 -2.58
N HIS A 126 16.34 11.28 -3.80
CA HIS A 126 16.39 12.43 -4.72
C HIS A 126 15.00 12.99 -5.05
N LEU A 127 13.99 12.11 -5.18
CA LEU A 127 12.61 12.54 -5.39
C LEU A 127 12.08 13.32 -4.17
N TYR A 128 12.26 12.82 -2.96
CA TYR A 128 11.81 13.51 -1.75
C TYR A 128 12.53 14.83 -1.53
N ASP A 129 13.84 14.86 -1.70
CA ASP A 129 14.64 16.08 -1.60
C ASP A 129 14.16 17.10 -2.65
N GLY A 130 13.97 16.67 -3.89
CA GLY A 130 13.49 17.51 -4.97
C GLY A 130 12.08 18.06 -4.73
N ILE A 131 11.15 17.26 -4.19
CA ILE A 131 9.81 17.72 -3.81
C ILE A 131 9.93 18.82 -2.73
N MET A 132 10.78 18.65 -1.73
CA MET A 132 10.98 19.65 -0.69
C MET A 132 11.62 20.93 -1.25
N GLU A 133 12.61 20.80 -2.13
CA GLU A 133 13.23 21.93 -2.83
C GLU A 133 12.22 22.71 -3.68
N MET A 134 11.28 22.01 -4.36
CA MET A 134 10.17 22.64 -5.08
C MET A 134 9.24 23.45 -4.16
N PHE A 135 8.85 22.90 -3.01
CA PHE A 135 8.04 23.62 -2.03
C PHE A 135 8.72 24.88 -1.47
N LEU A 136 10.05 24.86 -1.41
CA LEU A 136 10.86 26.00 -0.98
C LEU A 136 11.14 27.00 -2.12
N GLY A 137 10.71 26.68 -3.35
CA GLY A 137 10.97 27.52 -4.53
C GLY A 137 12.44 27.51 -5.01
N VAL A 138 13.21 26.48 -4.61
CA VAL A 138 14.64 26.35 -4.95
C VAL A 138 14.86 25.68 -6.30
N THR A 139 13.93 24.78 -6.71
CA THR A 139 14.01 24.03 -7.96
C THR A 139 12.64 23.94 -8.64
N THR A 140 12.62 23.51 -9.88
CA THR A 140 11.44 23.30 -10.69
C THR A 140 11.13 21.81 -10.87
N VAL A 141 9.91 21.49 -11.31
CA VAL A 141 9.52 20.09 -11.62
C VAL A 141 10.45 19.49 -12.67
N ASP A 142 10.77 20.26 -13.73
CA ASP A 142 11.63 19.78 -14.83
C ASP A 142 13.04 19.45 -14.36
N GLU A 143 13.62 20.30 -13.50
CA GLU A 143 14.95 20.07 -12.91
C GLU A 143 14.96 18.82 -12.00
N VAL A 144 13.89 18.58 -11.23
CA VAL A 144 13.76 17.36 -10.43
C VAL A 144 13.67 16.12 -11.32
N ILE A 145 12.87 16.17 -12.40
CA ILE A 145 12.75 15.08 -13.37
C ILE A 145 14.10 14.81 -14.05
N GLU A 146 14.80 15.86 -14.48
CA GLU A 146 16.12 15.73 -15.12
C GLU A 146 17.13 15.06 -14.17
N LYS A 147 17.18 15.52 -12.91
CA LYS A 147 18.02 14.91 -11.87
C LYS A 147 17.69 13.44 -11.64
N MET A 148 16.40 13.11 -11.53
CA MET A 148 15.94 11.75 -11.37
C MET A 148 16.33 10.85 -12.55
N ASN A 149 16.14 11.31 -13.78
CA ASN A 149 16.50 10.58 -14.99
C ASN A 149 18.01 10.31 -15.05
N LYS A 150 18.81 11.30 -14.70
CA LYS A 150 20.27 11.16 -14.65
C LYS A 150 20.71 10.13 -13.62
N GLU A 151 20.13 10.16 -12.41
CA GLU A 151 20.50 9.23 -11.32
C GLU A 151 19.99 7.80 -11.57
N THR A 152 18.86 7.64 -12.26
CA THR A 152 18.30 6.33 -12.58
C THR A 152 18.81 5.75 -13.90
N GLY A 153 19.50 6.55 -14.72
CA GLY A 153 19.88 6.18 -16.09
C GLY A 153 18.68 6.05 -17.03
N TYR A 154 17.54 6.61 -16.68
CA TYR A 154 16.35 6.60 -17.53
C TYR A 154 16.47 7.64 -18.64
N SER A 155 16.34 7.21 -19.89
CA SER A 155 16.51 8.08 -21.08
C SER A 155 15.21 8.35 -21.83
N GLY A 156 14.03 8.05 -21.24
CA GLY A 156 12.72 8.27 -21.89
C GLY A 156 12.28 7.13 -22.79
#